data_ca2e463e058fe83edbd1cca39dc74640
#
_entry.id   ca2e463e058fe83edbd1cca39dc74640
#
_cell.length_a   1.000
_cell.length_b   1.000
_cell.length_c   1.000
_cell.angle_alpha   90.00
_cell.angle_beta   90.00
_cell.angle_gamma   90.00
#
_symmetry.space_group_name_H-M   'P 1'
#
loop_
_entity.id
_entity.type
_entity.pdbx_description
1 polymer ?
#
loop_
_entity_poly.entity_id
_entity_poly.type
_entity_poly.pdbx_seq_one_letter_code
_entity_poly.pdbx_strand_id
1 'polypeptide(L)'
;MEPLTPNTTDAAGEKHVPVVQVNGRTVTVTVGSVEHPMLEAHYIQWILLETQEGRQRKALKPGDRPTANFALTEGDEVIAAYEYCNLHGLWKSE
;
A
#
# COMPACT_ATOMS: atom_id res chain seq x y z
N MET A 1 -8.71 -12.45 -17.94
CA MET A 1 -8.00 -12.33 -16.65
C MET A 1 -8.98 -11.83 -15.59
N GLU A 2 -9.03 -12.51 -14.48
CA GLU A 2 -9.93 -12.09 -13.41
C GLU A 2 -9.27 -10.99 -12.56
N PRO A 3 -10.03 -9.97 -12.17
CA PRO A 3 -9.49 -8.95 -11.25
C PRO A 3 -9.21 -9.56 -9.88
N LEU A 4 -8.18 -9.07 -9.23
CA LEU A 4 -7.86 -9.48 -7.87
C LEU A 4 -8.83 -8.83 -6.89
N THR A 5 -9.27 -9.60 -5.89
CA THR A 5 -10.09 -9.07 -4.81
C THR A 5 -9.18 -8.83 -3.61
N PRO A 6 -9.02 -7.58 -3.15
CA PRO A 6 -8.12 -7.29 -2.03
C PRO A 6 -8.64 -7.92 -0.72
N ASN A 7 -7.71 -8.18 0.19
CA ASN A 7 -7.96 -8.64 1.56
C ASN A 7 -8.64 -10.01 1.64
N THR A 8 -8.52 -10.84 0.61
CA THR A 8 -9.15 -12.17 0.58
C THR A 8 -8.17 -13.31 0.78
N THR A 9 -6.87 -13.03 0.78
CA THR A 9 -5.85 -14.04 1.02
C THR A 9 -5.75 -14.33 2.51
N ASP A 10 -5.61 -15.61 2.87
CA ASP A 10 -5.45 -16.02 4.27
C ASP A 10 -4.03 -15.69 4.76
N ALA A 11 -3.88 -14.53 5.36
CA ALA A 11 -2.62 -14.04 5.90
C ALA A 11 -2.90 -13.00 6.99
N ALA A 12 -1.86 -12.62 7.74
CA ALA A 12 -2.00 -11.66 8.84
C ALA A 12 -2.35 -10.27 8.33
N GLY A 13 -3.57 -9.81 8.58
CA GLY A 13 -4.04 -8.49 8.16
C GLY A 13 -3.20 -7.36 8.73
N GLU A 14 -2.76 -7.48 10.00
CA GLU A 14 -1.92 -6.48 10.66
C GLU A 14 -0.59 -6.22 9.95
N LYS A 15 -0.11 -7.17 9.14
CA LYS A 15 1.13 -7.01 8.36
C LYS A 15 0.87 -6.63 6.91
N HIS A 16 -0.36 -6.70 6.43
CA HIS A 16 -0.67 -6.54 5.01
C HIS A 16 -1.60 -5.37 4.70
N VAL A 17 -2.55 -5.06 5.57
CA VAL A 17 -3.49 -3.96 5.33
C VAL A 17 -2.73 -2.62 5.40
N PRO A 18 -2.71 -1.83 4.30
CA PRO A 18 -2.01 -0.55 4.33
C PRO A 18 -2.59 0.41 5.36
N VAL A 19 -1.71 1.11 6.05
CA VAL A 19 -2.10 2.15 7.02
C VAL A 19 -1.82 3.50 6.38
N VAL A 20 -2.84 4.33 6.27
CA VAL A 20 -2.76 5.63 5.61
C VAL A 20 -2.74 6.74 6.65
N GLN A 21 -1.74 7.62 6.55
CA GLN A 21 -1.64 8.81 7.40
C GLN A 21 -1.59 10.05 6.50
N VAL A 22 -2.52 10.97 6.70
CA VAL A 22 -2.58 12.22 5.94
C VAL A 22 -2.09 13.35 6.81
N ASN A 23 -1.12 14.10 6.31
CA ASN A 23 -0.57 15.27 7.00
C ASN A 23 -0.49 16.41 6.00
N GLY A 24 -1.51 17.27 5.99
CA GLY A 24 -1.63 18.32 4.97
C GLY A 24 -1.80 17.69 3.59
N ARG A 25 -0.86 17.99 2.68
CA ARG A 25 -0.87 17.41 1.34
C ARG A 25 0.08 16.21 1.20
N THR A 26 0.70 15.79 2.29
CA THR A 26 1.56 14.61 2.27
C THR A 26 0.79 13.42 2.82
N VAL A 27 0.83 12.32 2.08
CA VAL A 27 0.21 11.06 2.50
C VAL A 27 1.31 10.03 2.67
N THR A 28 1.37 9.42 3.85
CA THR A 28 2.30 8.33 4.12
C THR A 28 1.50 7.04 4.20
N VAL A 29 1.87 6.06 3.41
CA VAL A 29 1.27 4.72 3.43
C VAL A 29 2.32 3.74 3.91
N THR A 30 2.01 3.05 5.00
CA THR A 30 2.88 2.02 5.57
C THR A 30 2.18 0.68 5.53
N VAL A 31 2.86 -0.37 5.14
CA VAL A 31 2.31 -1.71 5.13
C VAL A 31 2.87 -2.45 6.33
N GLY A 32 2.11 -2.77 7.25
CA GLY A 32 0.83 -2.65 7.82
C GLY A 32 1.00 -1.98 9.18
N SER A 33 0.10 -2.20 10.16
CA SER A 33 0.27 -1.69 11.51
C SER A 33 1.47 -2.37 12.22
N VAL A 34 1.76 -3.61 11.86
CA VAL A 34 3.00 -4.30 12.20
C VAL A 34 3.81 -4.38 10.90
N GLU A 35 5.07 -3.92 10.92
CA GLU A 35 5.88 -3.78 9.73
C GLU A 35 6.03 -5.10 8.96
N HIS A 36 5.72 -5.05 7.66
CA HIS A 36 5.83 -6.21 6.78
C HIS A 36 7.30 -6.50 6.45
N PRO A 37 7.70 -7.77 6.38
CA PRO A 37 9.06 -8.10 5.95
C PRO A 37 9.35 -7.67 4.52
N MET A 38 10.61 -7.34 4.24
CA MET A 38 11.08 -6.90 2.92
C MET A 38 12.31 -7.72 2.52
N LEU A 39 12.09 -9.04 2.37
CA LEU A 39 13.12 -10.01 1.99
C LEU A 39 12.97 -10.36 0.51
N GLU A 40 14.04 -10.83 -0.14
CA GLU A 40 13.98 -11.20 -1.55
C GLU A 40 12.84 -12.15 -1.89
N ALA A 41 12.57 -13.12 -1.02
CA ALA A 41 11.53 -14.11 -1.24
C ALA A 41 10.15 -13.66 -0.76
N HIS A 42 10.07 -12.61 0.05
CA HIS A 42 8.83 -12.16 0.66
C HIS A 42 8.88 -10.66 0.89
N TYR A 43 8.27 -9.88 0.00
CA TYR A 43 8.32 -8.42 0.10
C TYR A 43 7.11 -7.77 -0.58
N ILE A 44 6.89 -6.50 -0.22
CA ILE A 44 5.86 -5.67 -0.85
C ILE A 44 6.45 -5.13 -2.15
N GLN A 45 5.82 -5.45 -3.27
CA GLN A 45 6.33 -5.08 -4.60
C GLN A 45 5.98 -3.65 -4.98
N TRP A 46 4.83 -3.15 -4.54
CA TRP A 46 4.43 -1.77 -4.81
C TRP A 46 3.35 -1.32 -3.84
N ILE A 47 3.24 0.00 -3.69
CA ILE A 47 2.17 0.67 -2.95
C ILE A 47 1.50 1.64 -3.92
N LEU A 48 0.17 1.62 -3.96
CA LEU A 48 -0.63 2.48 -4.83
C LEU A 48 -1.58 3.31 -3.98
N LEU A 49 -1.60 4.62 -4.23
CA LEU A 49 -2.55 5.53 -3.62
C LEU A 49 -3.59 5.92 -4.65
N GLU A 50 -4.85 5.71 -4.32
CA GLU A 50 -5.98 6.16 -5.13
C GLU A 50 -6.58 7.39 -4.51
N THR A 51 -6.74 8.45 -5.32
CA THR A 51 -7.35 9.71 -4.90
C THR A 51 -8.45 10.09 -5.88
N GLN A 52 -9.20 11.15 -5.57
CA GLN A 52 -10.25 11.64 -6.48
C GLN A 52 -9.68 12.09 -7.82
N GLU A 53 -8.45 12.62 -7.85
CA GLU A 53 -7.81 13.14 -9.05
C GLU A 53 -7.07 12.08 -9.84
N GLY A 54 -6.85 10.90 -9.29
CA GLY A 54 -6.14 9.84 -10.00
C GLY A 54 -5.44 8.85 -9.08
N ARG A 55 -4.31 8.33 -9.56
CA ARG A 55 -3.55 7.30 -8.85
C ARG A 55 -2.07 7.59 -8.91
N GLN A 56 -1.37 7.22 -7.84
CA GLN A 56 0.09 7.27 -7.77
C GLN A 56 0.59 5.92 -7.28
N ARG A 57 1.67 5.42 -7.88
CA ARG A 57 2.23 4.13 -7.50
C ARG A 57 3.74 4.26 -7.29
N LYS A 58 4.23 3.60 -6.24
CA LYS A 58 5.67 3.47 -6.00
C LYS A 58 6.05 2.01 -5.96
N ALA A 59 7.01 1.63 -6.78
CA ALA A 59 7.59 0.30 -6.76
C ALA A 59 8.61 0.21 -5.63
N LEU A 60 8.63 -0.93 -4.95
CA LEU A 60 9.57 -1.22 -3.88
C LEU A 60 10.39 -2.45 -4.25
N LYS A 61 11.51 -2.63 -3.58
CA LYS A 61 12.38 -3.80 -3.76
C LYS A 61 12.81 -4.32 -2.39
N PRO A 62 13.29 -5.57 -2.33
CA PRO A 62 13.79 -6.11 -1.07
C PRO A 62 14.82 -5.20 -0.44
N GLY A 63 14.73 -5.02 0.88
CA GLY A 63 15.59 -4.11 1.62
C GLY A 63 15.04 -2.71 1.79
N ASP A 64 14.07 -2.29 0.96
CA ASP A 64 13.38 -1.02 1.17
C ASP A 64 12.45 -1.14 2.39
N ARG A 65 12.12 -0.02 2.99
CA ARG A 65 11.09 -0.02 4.02
C ARG A 65 9.71 -0.16 3.36
N PRO A 66 8.75 -0.85 3.98
CA PRO A 66 7.41 -1.03 3.41
C PRO A 66 6.55 0.23 3.61
N THR A 67 7.03 1.34 3.10
CA THR A 67 6.36 2.64 3.26
C THR A 67 6.59 3.48 2.02
N ALA A 68 5.64 4.35 1.71
CA ALA A 68 5.74 5.28 0.59
C ALA A 68 5.08 6.60 0.96
N ASN A 69 5.68 7.69 0.48
CA ASN A 69 5.14 9.04 0.65
C ASN A 69 4.59 9.51 -0.69
N PHE A 70 3.42 10.14 -0.64
CA PHE A 70 2.76 10.70 -1.82
C PHE A 70 2.39 12.14 -1.55
N ALA A 71 2.29 12.93 -2.61
CA ALA A 71 1.84 14.32 -2.51
C ALA A 71 0.47 14.48 -3.17
N LEU A 72 -0.41 15.21 -2.51
CA LEU A 72 -1.72 15.55 -3.07
C LEU A 72 -1.68 16.94 -3.67
N THR A 73 -2.39 17.14 -4.77
CA THR A 73 -2.66 18.49 -5.28
C THR A 73 -3.73 19.13 -4.41
N GLU A 74 -3.84 20.45 -4.49
CA GLU A 74 -4.82 21.20 -3.73
C GLU A 74 -6.24 20.70 -4.03
N GLY A 75 -6.99 20.38 -2.99
CA GLY A 75 -8.38 19.92 -3.12
C GLY A 75 -8.53 18.43 -3.40
N ASP A 76 -7.43 17.70 -3.62
CA ASP A 76 -7.50 16.25 -3.82
C ASP A 76 -7.70 15.53 -2.48
N GLU A 77 -8.35 14.38 -2.53
CA GLU A 77 -8.67 13.58 -1.35
C GLU A 77 -8.33 12.12 -1.58
N VAL A 78 -7.84 11.46 -0.53
CA VAL A 78 -7.52 10.04 -0.55
C VAL A 78 -8.82 9.22 -0.58
N ILE A 79 -8.87 8.26 -1.49
CA ILE A 79 -9.95 7.27 -1.54
C ILE A 79 -9.51 5.99 -0.84
N ALA A 80 -8.36 5.44 -1.22
CA ALA A 80 -7.84 4.20 -0.66
C ALA A 80 -6.37 4.04 -0.98
N ALA A 81 -5.70 3.17 -0.24
CA ALA A 81 -4.36 2.73 -0.57
C ALA A 81 -4.36 1.22 -0.77
N TYR A 82 -3.48 0.76 -1.64
CA TYR A 82 -3.33 -0.66 -1.97
C TYR A 82 -1.86 -1.05 -1.90
N GLU A 83 -1.60 -2.31 -1.62
CA GLU A 83 -0.27 -2.86 -1.76
C GLU A 83 -0.35 -4.28 -2.35
N TYR A 84 0.73 -4.72 -2.96
CA TYR A 84 0.82 -6.08 -3.48
C TYR A 84 2.04 -6.79 -2.90
N CYS A 85 1.77 -7.88 -2.16
CA CYS A 85 2.79 -8.75 -1.62
C CYS A 85 3.01 -9.92 -2.59
N ASN A 86 4.27 -10.26 -2.89
CA ASN A 86 4.56 -11.31 -3.85
C ASN A 86 4.06 -12.70 -3.42
N LEU A 87 3.86 -12.92 -2.11
CA LEU A 87 3.34 -14.20 -1.60
C LEU A 87 1.87 -14.16 -1.23
N HIS A 88 1.36 -13.02 -0.74
CA HIS A 88 0.02 -12.95 -0.15
C HIS A 88 -0.96 -12.05 -0.91
N GLY A 89 -0.57 -11.53 -2.08
CA GLY A 89 -1.48 -10.86 -3.00
C GLY A 89 -1.80 -9.41 -2.68
N LEU A 90 -2.99 -9.00 -3.14
CA LEU A 90 -3.44 -7.62 -3.11
C LEU A 90 -4.17 -7.30 -1.80
N TRP A 91 -3.82 -6.15 -1.20
CA TRP A 91 -4.44 -5.66 0.03
C TRP A 91 -4.84 -4.20 -0.12
N LYS A 92 -5.94 -3.85 0.51
CA LYS A 92 -6.51 -2.50 0.46
C LYS A 92 -6.67 -1.96 1.88
N SER A 93 -6.48 -0.65 2.04
CA SER A 93 -6.70 0.05 3.31
C SER A 93 -8.17 -0.05 3.75
N GLU A 94 -8.36 -0.07 5.05
CA GLU A 94 -9.70 -0.06 5.65
C GLU A 94 -10.29 1.34 5.72
#